data_4c072233d574fc3eddf02afa6ed1e4e7
#
_entry.id   4c072233d574fc3eddf02afa6ed1e4e7
#
_cell.length_a   1.000
_cell.length_b   1.000
_cell.length_c   1.000
_cell.angle_alpha   90.00
_cell.angle_beta   90.00
_cell.angle_gamma   90.00
#
_symmetry.space_group_name_H-M   'P 1'
#
loop_
_entity.id
_entity.type
_entity.pdbx_description
1 polymer ?
#
loop_
_entity_poly.entity_id
_entity_poly.type
_entity_poly.pdbx_seq_one_letter_code
_entity_poly.pdbx_strand_id
1 'polypeptide(L)'
;DENSAIVFKDANLKRLILEKYPAIDLNGDSNISALEAEKVTTLDLSLEDKNTAPAASVVRRIDGLQHFKNLVTLNLRRQSVTNVALVSQLTKLETLNLGENDFETIDLKPLTQLKDLRLYKNERLKTVDLSANTALEQLYLQNTGLEKLDLTGLNSLINITANNCNITKLVCSNLPNLERLEVVKNKLTELNLSNLPSLRELHANSNAITELNLTQLPALQRLNLYGNLISSFSAELPTLMFLFIYENVLTKADFSKTPLLLECMIGGNNLKELDFSTNSHLRTLEATNNPLLETINLKNDYFDEEAEYDIISGNKALKTIKVDAGAEEALVKKLYG
;
A
#
# COMPACT_ATOMS: atom_id res chain seq x y z
N ASP A 1 -45.01 -3.73 6.14
CA ASP A 1 -45.22 -3.34 7.54
C ASP A 1 -43.87 -3.20 8.23
N GLU A 2 -43.56 -1.98 8.70
CA GLU A 2 -42.27 -1.64 9.30
C GLU A 2 -41.99 -2.43 10.58
N ASN A 3 -43.01 -2.97 11.20
CA ASN A 3 -42.92 -3.82 12.38
C ASN A 3 -42.73 -5.31 12.05
N SER A 4 -42.80 -5.69 10.77
CA SER A 4 -42.59 -7.08 10.38
C SER A 4 -41.14 -7.50 10.55
N ALA A 5 -40.93 -8.74 10.98
CA ALA A 5 -39.59 -9.32 11.09
C ALA A 5 -38.91 -9.37 9.73
N ILE A 6 -37.63 -8.94 9.70
CA ILE A 6 -36.77 -9.06 8.53
C ILE A 6 -36.53 -10.56 8.24
N VAL A 7 -36.59 -10.92 6.96
CA VAL A 7 -36.23 -12.25 6.50
C VAL A 7 -34.73 -12.31 6.21
N PHE A 8 -34.00 -13.05 7.02
CA PHE A 8 -32.60 -13.38 6.79
C PHE A 8 -32.52 -14.73 6.10
N LYS A 9 -31.90 -14.78 4.92
CA LYS A 9 -31.69 -16.06 4.20
C LYS A 9 -30.61 -16.92 4.83
N ASP A 10 -29.73 -16.33 5.61
CA ASP A 10 -28.72 -17.03 6.41
C ASP A 10 -29.06 -16.88 7.89
N ALA A 11 -29.47 -18.00 8.50
CA ALA A 11 -29.83 -18.00 9.92
C ALA A 11 -28.64 -17.63 10.84
N ASN A 12 -27.42 -17.88 10.39
CA ASN A 12 -26.23 -17.51 11.12
C ASN A 12 -26.08 -15.98 11.22
N LEU A 13 -26.45 -15.26 10.17
CA LEU A 13 -26.41 -13.79 10.18
C LEU A 13 -27.31 -13.21 11.27
N LYS A 14 -28.58 -13.61 11.31
CA LYS A 14 -29.53 -13.17 12.35
C LYS A 14 -29.02 -13.50 13.76
N ARG A 15 -28.60 -14.76 13.94
CA ARG A 15 -28.09 -15.24 15.23
C ARG A 15 -26.87 -14.45 15.68
N LEU A 16 -25.91 -14.22 14.82
CA LEU A 16 -24.70 -13.48 15.14
C LEU A 16 -25.01 -12.03 15.50
N ILE A 17 -25.93 -11.37 14.78
CA ILE A 17 -26.37 -10.01 15.11
C ILE A 17 -26.98 -9.96 16.51
N LEU A 18 -27.93 -10.83 16.81
CA LEU A 18 -28.61 -10.85 18.12
C LEU A 18 -27.68 -11.24 19.26
N GLU A 19 -26.72 -12.12 19.00
CA GLU A 19 -25.71 -12.51 20.00
C GLU A 19 -24.77 -11.35 20.33
N LYS A 20 -24.23 -10.67 19.32
CA LYS A 20 -23.31 -9.55 19.53
C LYS A 20 -23.98 -8.26 19.95
N TYR A 21 -25.22 -8.04 19.50
CA TYR A 21 -25.98 -6.82 19.71
C TYR A 21 -27.39 -7.10 20.22
N PRO A 22 -27.55 -7.73 21.40
CA PRO A 22 -28.86 -8.14 21.90
C PRO A 22 -29.83 -6.97 22.12
N ALA A 23 -29.31 -5.76 22.30
CA ALA A 23 -30.12 -4.55 22.48
C ALA A 23 -30.84 -4.09 21.19
N ILE A 24 -30.59 -4.70 20.05
CA ILE A 24 -31.33 -4.42 18.81
C ILE A 24 -32.77 -4.89 18.92
N ASP A 25 -32.99 -6.05 19.53
CA ASP A 25 -34.32 -6.62 19.78
C ASP A 25 -34.99 -5.84 20.93
N LEU A 26 -35.71 -4.80 20.58
CA LEU A 26 -36.32 -3.88 21.55
C LEU A 26 -37.59 -4.43 22.18
N ASN A 27 -38.30 -5.32 21.48
CA ASN A 27 -39.57 -5.89 21.94
C ASN A 27 -39.38 -7.29 22.58
N GLY A 28 -38.21 -7.88 22.49
CA GLY A 28 -37.86 -9.18 23.09
C GLY A 28 -38.47 -10.37 22.38
N ASP A 29 -38.79 -10.24 21.09
CA ASP A 29 -39.46 -11.31 20.32
C ASP A 29 -38.46 -12.25 19.61
N SER A 30 -37.15 -12.02 19.81
CA SER A 30 -36.05 -12.75 19.18
C SER A 30 -36.00 -12.62 17.65
N ASN A 31 -36.62 -11.56 17.10
CA ASN A 31 -36.52 -11.16 15.72
C ASN A 31 -35.90 -9.77 15.60
N ILE A 32 -35.74 -9.32 14.36
CA ILE A 32 -35.31 -7.96 14.06
C ILE A 32 -36.28 -7.40 13.03
N SER A 33 -37.00 -6.37 13.38
CA SER A 33 -37.89 -5.62 12.47
C SER A 33 -37.10 -4.55 11.71
N ALA A 34 -37.69 -4.01 10.64
CA ALA A 34 -37.05 -2.89 9.90
C ALA A 34 -36.86 -1.66 10.80
N LEU A 35 -37.82 -1.36 11.70
CA LEU A 35 -37.72 -0.25 12.64
C LEU A 35 -36.54 -0.43 13.64
N GLU A 36 -36.29 -1.64 14.08
CA GLU A 36 -35.17 -1.95 14.96
C GLU A 36 -33.85 -1.83 14.19
N ALA A 37 -33.78 -2.37 12.96
CA ALA A 37 -32.60 -2.29 12.11
C ALA A 37 -32.21 -0.84 11.76
N GLU A 38 -33.21 0.04 11.56
CA GLU A 38 -32.96 1.46 11.25
C GLU A 38 -32.25 2.25 12.39
N LYS A 39 -32.30 1.74 13.61
CA LYS A 39 -31.63 2.36 14.75
C LYS A 39 -30.15 1.97 14.85
N VAL A 40 -29.71 1.01 14.07
CA VAL A 40 -28.35 0.47 14.12
C VAL A 40 -27.44 1.26 13.20
N THR A 41 -26.33 1.75 13.73
CA THR A 41 -25.32 2.48 12.97
C THR A 41 -24.01 1.70 12.81
N THR A 42 -23.80 0.67 13.62
CA THR A 42 -22.57 -0.13 13.59
C THR A 42 -22.89 -1.61 13.73
N LEU A 43 -22.32 -2.41 12.82
CA LEU A 43 -22.28 -3.86 12.92
C LEU A 43 -20.86 -4.36 12.69
N ASP A 44 -20.25 -4.95 13.70
CA ASP A 44 -19.01 -5.70 13.59
C ASP A 44 -19.33 -7.19 13.74
N LEU A 45 -19.34 -7.90 12.63
CA LEU A 45 -19.62 -9.33 12.51
C LEU A 45 -18.37 -10.09 12.03
N SER A 46 -17.19 -9.53 12.28
CA SER A 46 -15.91 -10.14 11.90
C SER A 46 -15.61 -11.39 12.74
N LEU A 47 -14.82 -12.30 12.14
CA LEU A 47 -14.27 -13.45 12.84
C LEU A 47 -12.77 -13.28 13.03
N GLU A 48 -12.24 -13.77 14.16
CA GLU A 48 -10.79 -13.82 14.38
C GLU A 48 -10.16 -14.97 13.56
N ASP A 49 -10.78 -16.13 13.58
CA ASP A 49 -10.37 -17.30 12.79
C ASP A 49 -11.61 -18.11 12.40
N LYS A 50 -11.93 -18.15 11.11
CA LYS A 50 -13.10 -18.92 10.63
C LYS A 50 -12.92 -20.44 10.70
N ASN A 51 -11.68 -20.93 10.80
CA ASN A 51 -11.42 -22.37 10.88
C ASN A 51 -11.69 -22.91 12.28
N THR A 52 -11.55 -22.07 13.30
CA THR A 52 -11.82 -22.40 14.71
C THR A 52 -13.16 -21.85 15.21
N ALA A 53 -13.79 -20.94 14.45
CA ALA A 53 -15.08 -20.39 14.79
C ALA A 53 -16.17 -21.46 14.78
N PRO A 54 -17.18 -21.37 15.68
CA PRO A 54 -18.37 -22.23 15.57
C PRO A 54 -19.04 -22.07 14.21
N ALA A 55 -19.50 -23.18 13.62
CA ALA A 55 -20.17 -23.15 12.31
C ALA A 55 -21.36 -22.18 12.28
N ALA A 56 -22.03 -21.99 13.40
CA ALA A 56 -23.12 -21.05 13.57
C ALA A 56 -22.71 -19.56 13.51
N SER A 57 -21.41 -19.25 13.58
CA SER A 57 -20.86 -17.90 13.48
C SER A 57 -20.39 -17.54 12.08
N VAL A 58 -20.36 -18.50 11.15
CA VAL A 58 -19.91 -18.29 9.77
C VAL A 58 -21.09 -17.84 8.90
N VAL A 59 -21.01 -16.62 8.39
CA VAL A 59 -22.01 -16.01 7.51
C VAL A 59 -21.62 -16.21 6.06
N ARG A 60 -22.56 -16.73 5.25
CA ARG A 60 -22.40 -16.91 3.81
C ARG A 60 -23.26 -15.97 2.98
N ARG A 61 -24.39 -15.55 3.50
CA ARG A 61 -25.33 -14.66 2.81
C ARG A 61 -25.70 -13.48 3.71
N ILE A 62 -25.82 -12.31 3.08
CA ILE A 62 -26.11 -11.06 3.79
C ILE A 62 -27.52 -10.50 3.53
N ASP A 63 -28.40 -11.30 2.90
CA ASP A 63 -29.81 -10.93 2.72
C ASP A 63 -30.45 -10.60 4.08
N GLY A 64 -31.04 -9.43 4.17
CA GLY A 64 -31.56 -8.85 5.41
C GLY A 64 -30.82 -7.58 5.82
N LEU A 65 -29.54 -7.46 5.49
CA LEU A 65 -28.76 -6.26 5.82
C LEU A 65 -29.25 -4.99 5.09
N GLN A 66 -29.95 -5.11 3.97
CA GLN A 66 -30.53 -3.97 3.25
C GLN A 66 -31.51 -3.14 4.10
N HIS A 67 -32.04 -3.70 5.18
CA HIS A 67 -32.92 -2.99 6.11
C HIS A 67 -32.15 -2.12 7.12
N PHE A 68 -30.85 -2.33 7.27
CA PHE A 68 -30.00 -1.53 8.16
C PHE A 68 -29.55 -0.24 7.48
N LYS A 69 -30.52 0.58 7.07
CA LYS A 69 -30.32 1.76 6.20
C LYS A 69 -29.43 2.87 6.80
N ASN A 70 -29.25 2.85 8.10
CA ASN A 70 -28.48 3.85 8.82
C ASN A 70 -27.08 3.37 9.23
N LEU A 71 -26.63 2.22 8.72
CA LEU A 71 -25.28 1.75 8.97
C LEU A 71 -24.25 2.75 8.47
N VAL A 72 -23.33 3.12 9.36
CA VAL A 72 -22.14 3.92 9.12
C VAL A 72 -20.92 3.01 9.07
N THR A 73 -20.91 1.97 9.90
CA THR A 73 -19.80 0.99 9.97
C THR A 73 -20.34 -0.43 9.79
N LEU A 74 -19.77 -1.14 8.82
CA LEU A 74 -20.02 -2.56 8.61
C LEU A 74 -18.69 -3.31 8.49
N ASN A 75 -18.50 -4.32 9.35
CA ASN A 75 -17.34 -5.20 9.30
C ASN A 75 -17.82 -6.66 9.18
N LEU A 76 -17.53 -7.26 8.03
CA LEU A 76 -17.79 -8.68 7.72
C LEU A 76 -16.48 -9.43 7.45
N ARG A 77 -15.36 -8.94 8.00
CA ARG A 77 -14.06 -9.54 7.78
C ARG A 77 -14.04 -11.01 8.16
N ARG A 78 -13.39 -11.79 7.30
CA ARG A 78 -13.13 -13.24 7.52
C ARG A 78 -14.39 -14.08 7.65
N GLN A 79 -15.47 -13.63 7.01
CA GLN A 79 -16.67 -14.43 6.79
C GLN A 79 -16.53 -15.29 5.50
N SER A 80 -17.61 -15.86 5.03
CA SER A 80 -17.60 -16.66 3.78
C SER A 80 -18.60 -16.10 2.76
N VAL A 81 -18.65 -14.79 2.63
CA VAL A 81 -19.59 -14.09 1.76
C VAL A 81 -19.07 -14.08 0.32
N THR A 82 -19.92 -14.54 -0.60
CA THR A 82 -19.62 -14.57 -2.05
C THR A 82 -20.42 -13.56 -2.86
N ASN A 83 -21.48 -12.99 -2.31
CA ASN A 83 -22.30 -11.97 -2.95
C ASN A 83 -22.53 -10.80 -2.02
N VAL A 84 -22.00 -9.64 -2.41
CA VAL A 84 -22.06 -8.39 -1.64
C VAL A 84 -22.96 -7.32 -2.31
N ALA A 85 -23.79 -7.72 -3.27
CA ALA A 85 -24.62 -6.77 -4.04
C ALA A 85 -25.50 -5.86 -3.17
N LEU A 86 -26.00 -6.37 -2.04
CA LEU A 86 -26.85 -5.60 -1.12
C LEU A 86 -26.12 -4.44 -0.44
N VAL A 87 -24.81 -4.50 -0.33
CA VAL A 87 -24.00 -3.46 0.34
C VAL A 87 -24.17 -2.11 -0.35
N SER A 88 -24.42 -2.09 -1.66
CA SER A 88 -24.67 -0.87 -2.43
C SER A 88 -25.89 -0.07 -1.96
N GLN A 89 -26.80 -0.71 -1.23
CA GLN A 89 -28.00 -0.04 -0.67
C GLN A 89 -27.71 0.68 0.66
N LEU A 90 -26.57 0.42 1.28
CA LEU A 90 -26.17 0.98 2.57
C LEU A 90 -25.41 2.31 2.37
N THR A 91 -26.12 3.30 1.87
CA THR A 91 -25.54 4.54 1.33
C THR A 91 -24.93 5.49 2.37
N LYS A 92 -25.13 5.22 3.66
CA LYS A 92 -24.54 5.98 4.76
C LYS A 92 -23.20 5.42 5.25
N LEU A 93 -22.73 4.31 4.67
CA LEU A 93 -21.47 3.70 5.06
C LEU A 93 -20.30 4.67 4.89
N GLU A 94 -19.54 4.82 5.96
CA GLU A 94 -18.24 5.50 6.00
C GLU A 94 -17.09 4.51 6.15
N THR A 95 -17.30 3.42 6.87
CA THR A 95 -16.32 2.35 7.09
C THR A 95 -16.91 1.01 6.65
N LEU A 96 -16.25 0.37 5.69
CA LEU A 96 -16.65 -0.93 5.16
C LEU A 96 -15.44 -1.86 5.12
N ASN A 97 -15.51 -2.94 5.90
CA ASN A 97 -14.50 -4.00 5.87
C ASN A 97 -15.14 -5.31 5.38
N LEU A 98 -14.78 -5.71 4.18
CA LEU A 98 -15.17 -6.98 3.56
C LEU A 98 -13.94 -7.88 3.33
N GLY A 99 -12.84 -7.60 4.00
CA GLY A 99 -11.62 -8.38 3.87
C GLY A 99 -11.79 -9.86 4.16
N GLU A 100 -11.02 -10.70 3.50
CA GLU A 100 -10.99 -12.15 3.71
C GLU A 100 -12.36 -12.82 3.50
N ASN A 101 -13.04 -12.45 2.43
CA ASN A 101 -14.22 -13.13 1.90
C ASN A 101 -13.91 -13.74 0.53
N ASP A 102 -14.90 -13.99 -0.30
CA ASP A 102 -14.71 -14.63 -1.62
C ASP A 102 -15.71 -14.12 -2.66
N PHE A 103 -15.85 -12.81 -2.78
CA PHE A 103 -16.72 -12.21 -3.81
C PHE A 103 -15.91 -11.78 -5.04
N GLU A 104 -16.55 -11.78 -6.20
CA GLU A 104 -15.94 -11.39 -7.49
C GLU A 104 -16.19 -9.94 -7.86
N THR A 105 -17.31 -9.38 -7.45
CA THR A 105 -17.75 -8.04 -7.86
C THR A 105 -18.33 -7.27 -6.68
N ILE A 106 -18.18 -5.96 -6.74
CA ILE A 106 -18.78 -5.02 -5.81
C ILE A 106 -19.16 -3.73 -6.53
N ASP A 107 -20.35 -3.22 -6.29
CA ASP A 107 -20.78 -1.90 -6.74
C ASP A 107 -20.61 -0.87 -5.61
N LEU A 108 -19.64 0.02 -5.76
CA LEU A 108 -19.30 1.06 -4.79
C LEU A 108 -19.89 2.43 -5.15
N LYS A 109 -20.51 2.59 -6.33
CA LYS A 109 -20.97 3.89 -6.81
C LYS A 109 -21.95 4.60 -5.86
N PRO A 110 -22.94 3.90 -5.24
CA PRO A 110 -23.86 4.56 -4.31
C PRO A 110 -23.21 4.93 -2.97
N LEU A 111 -22.05 4.37 -2.65
CA LEU A 111 -21.39 4.52 -1.35
C LEU A 111 -20.45 5.75 -1.34
N THR A 112 -21.04 6.92 -1.59
CA THR A 112 -20.27 8.17 -1.76
C THR A 112 -19.69 8.75 -0.47
N GLN A 113 -20.07 8.21 0.69
CA GLN A 113 -19.57 8.65 2.00
C GLN A 113 -18.43 7.80 2.55
N LEU A 114 -18.01 6.75 1.82
CA LEU A 114 -16.91 5.89 2.25
C LEU A 114 -15.62 6.67 2.48
N LYS A 115 -15.02 6.45 3.65
CA LYS A 115 -13.73 6.99 4.08
C LYS A 115 -12.68 5.89 4.28
N ASP A 116 -13.08 4.73 4.81
CA ASP A 116 -12.23 3.57 5.03
C ASP A 116 -12.84 2.35 4.32
N LEU A 117 -12.14 1.85 3.31
CA LEU A 117 -12.57 0.71 2.51
C LEU A 117 -11.52 -0.39 2.54
N ARG A 118 -11.90 -1.56 2.98
CA ARG A 118 -11.05 -2.75 3.08
C ARG A 118 -11.65 -3.91 2.32
N LEU A 119 -11.01 -4.27 1.19
CA LEU A 119 -11.43 -5.37 0.32
C LEU A 119 -10.33 -6.45 0.19
N TYR A 120 -9.30 -6.39 1.03
CA TYR A 120 -8.12 -7.25 0.95
C TYR A 120 -8.47 -8.74 1.06
N LYS A 121 -7.62 -9.58 0.46
CA LYS A 121 -7.77 -11.05 0.44
C LYS A 121 -9.12 -11.53 -0.12
N ASN A 122 -9.59 -10.86 -1.16
CA ASN A 122 -10.65 -11.33 -2.03
C ASN A 122 -10.03 -11.59 -3.41
N GLU A 123 -9.45 -12.77 -3.60
CA GLU A 123 -8.60 -13.10 -4.75
C GLU A 123 -9.36 -13.12 -6.09
N ARG A 124 -10.68 -13.31 -6.04
CA ARG A 124 -11.55 -13.32 -7.22
C ARG A 124 -11.98 -11.93 -7.67
N LEU A 125 -11.74 -10.88 -6.85
CA LEU A 125 -12.04 -9.50 -7.19
C LEU A 125 -10.98 -8.97 -8.18
N LYS A 126 -11.37 -8.80 -9.45
CA LYS A 126 -10.46 -8.39 -10.54
C LYS A 126 -10.59 -6.93 -10.92
N THR A 127 -11.74 -6.32 -10.64
CA THR A 127 -12.02 -4.92 -10.98
C THR A 127 -12.73 -4.22 -9.85
N VAL A 128 -12.46 -2.93 -9.70
CA VAL A 128 -13.14 -2.05 -8.77
C VAL A 128 -13.27 -0.67 -9.39
N ASP A 129 -14.46 -0.09 -9.33
CA ASP A 129 -14.69 1.29 -9.77
C ASP A 129 -14.81 2.18 -8.52
N LEU A 130 -13.80 3.00 -8.30
CA LEU A 130 -13.70 3.91 -7.15
C LEU A 130 -14.07 5.35 -7.51
N SER A 131 -14.49 5.62 -8.75
CA SER A 131 -14.66 6.98 -9.27
C SER A 131 -15.68 7.83 -8.51
N ALA A 132 -16.67 7.21 -7.85
CA ALA A 132 -17.66 7.90 -7.04
C ALA A 132 -17.26 8.07 -5.57
N ASN A 133 -16.21 7.41 -5.12
CA ASN A 133 -15.84 7.33 -3.70
C ASN A 133 -14.80 8.40 -3.34
N THR A 134 -15.14 9.67 -3.63
CA THR A 134 -14.21 10.80 -3.48
C THR A 134 -13.89 11.19 -2.04
N ALA A 135 -14.62 10.64 -1.06
CA ALA A 135 -14.35 10.82 0.35
C ALA A 135 -13.34 9.81 0.93
N LEU A 136 -12.88 8.83 0.14
CA LEU A 136 -11.93 7.82 0.59
C LEU A 136 -10.64 8.44 1.11
N GLU A 137 -10.25 8.00 2.30
CA GLU A 137 -9.00 8.36 2.98
C GLU A 137 -8.09 7.14 3.13
N GLN A 138 -8.66 5.98 3.45
CA GLN A 138 -7.94 4.73 3.68
C GLN A 138 -8.44 3.65 2.72
N LEU A 139 -7.54 3.04 1.95
CA LEU A 139 -7.88 2.04 0.94
C LEU A 139 -6.95 0.82 1.05
N TYR A 140 -7.51 -0.35 1.36
CA TYR A 140 -6.77 -1.60 1.54
C TYR A 140 -7.27 -2.66 0.55
N LEU A 141 -6.44 -2.96 -0.46
CA LEU A 141 -6.79 -3.83 -1.58
C LEU A 141 -5.80 -5.01 -1.75
N GLN A 142 -4.88 -5.21 -0.81
CA GLN A 142 -3.84 -6.23 -0.93
C GLN A 142 -4.42 -7.65 -1.05
N ASN A 143 -3.72 -8.50 -1.77
CA ASN A 143 -4.11 -9.89 -2.02
C ASN A 143 -5.50 -10.01 -2.68
N THR A 144 -5.78 -9.14 -3.64
CA THR A 144 -6.93 -9.27 -4.55
C THR A 144 -6.43 -9.66 -5.94
N GLY A 145 -7.36 -9.92 -6.84
CA GLY A 145 -7.05 -10.18 -8.25
C GLY A 145 -7.03 -8.94 -9.13
N LEU A 146 -6.97 -7.73 -8.56
CA LEU A 146 -7.05 -6.48 -9.31
C LEU A 146 -5.97 -6.39 -10.37
N GLU A 147 -6.37 -6.03 -11.60
CA GLU A 147 -5.50 -5.87 -12.76
C GLU A 147 -5.20 -4.41 -13.09
N LYS A 148 -6.04 -3.50 -12.59
CA LYS A 148 -5.91 -2.05 -12.76
C LYS A 148 -6.30 -1.33 -11.48
N LEU A 149 -5.59 -0.25 -11.18
CA LEU A 149 -5.91 0.67 -10.09
C LEU A 149 -5.91 2.10 -10.61
N ASP A 150 -7.09 2.70 -10.70
CA ASP A 150 -7.30 4.09 -11.12
C ASP A 150 -7.78 4.91 -9.94
N LEU A 151 -6.94 5.83 -9.48
CA LEU A 151 -7.17 6.67 -8.31
C LEU A 151 -7.54 8.11 -8.68
N THR A 152 -7.88 8.34 -9.95
CA THR A 152 -8.21 9.68 -10.45
C THR A 152 -9.32 10.34 -9.64
N GLY A 153 -9.06 11.56 -9.19
CA GLY A 153 -10.05 12.39 -8.48
C GLY A 153 -10.29 12.02 -7.01
N LEU A 154 -9.62 11.01 -6.48
CA LEU A 154 -9.77 10.60 -5.07
C LEU A 154 -8.92 11.50 -4.16
N ASN A 155 -9.27 12.78 -4.10
CA ASN A 155 -8.47 13.83 -3.48
C ASN A 155 -8.32 13.74 -1.96
N SER A 156 -9.15 12.93 -1.31
CA SER A 156 -9.07 12.71 0.14
C SER A 156 -8.16 11.55 0.56
N LEU A 157 -7.65 10.77 -0.40
CA LEU A 157 -6.79 9.63 -0.10
C LEU A 157 -5.54 10.04 0.65
N ILE A 158 -5.24 9.29 1.71
CA ILE A 158 -4.08 9.44 2.58
C ILE A 158 -3.19 8.20 2.48
N ASN A 159 -3.75 7.01 2.63
CA ASN A 159 -3.03 5.74 2.60
C ASN A 159 -3.68 4.75 1.65
N ILE A 160 -2.86 4.10 0.82
CA ILE A 160 -3.28 3.04 -0.09
C ILE A 160 -2.32 1.87 0.05
N THR A 161 -2.88 0.68 0.23
CA THR A 161 -2.16 -0.59 0.15
C THR A 161 -2.82 -1.48 -0.88
N ALA A 162 -2.10 -1.80 -1.95
CA ALA A 162 -2.54 -2.69 -3.03
C ALA A 162 -1.46 -3.69 -3.40
N ASN A 163 -0.81 -4.27 -2.39
CA ASN A 163 0.26 -5.25 -2.56
C ASN A 163 -0.27 -6.60 -3.01
N ASN A 164 0.57 -7.33 -3.73
CA ASN A 164 0.31 -8.72 -4.12
C ASN A 164 -1.04 -8.91 -4.83
N CYS A 165 -1.25 -8.09 -5.84
CA CYS A 165 -2.37 -8.19 -6.79
C CYS A 165 -1.82 -8.58 -8.17
N ASN A 166 -2.56 -8.28 -9.22
CA ASN A 166 -2.13 -8.48 -10.61
C ASN A 166 -2.07 -7.17 -11.39
N ILE A 167 -1.82 -6.04 -10.70
CA ILE A 167 -1.90 -4.71 -11.28
C ILE A 167 -0.84 -4.54 -12.36
N THR A 168 -1.30 -4.27 -13.57
CA THR A 168 -0.48 -3.91 -14.72
C THR A 168 -0.53 -2.41 -15.02
N LYS A 169 -1.58 -1.72 -14.57
CA LYS A 169 -1.78 -0.30 -14.79
C LYS A 169 -2.18 0.42 -13.52
N LEU A 170 -1.39 1.42 -13.14
CA LEU A 170 -1.63 2.32 -12.02
C LEU A 170 -1.82 3.74 -12.54
N VAL A 171 -2.93 4.38 -12.21
CA VAL A 171 -3.17 5.81 -12.43
C VAL A 171 -3.20 6.50 -11.07
N CYS A 172 -2.15 7.25 -10.76
CA CYS A 172 -1.97 7.87 -9.45
C CYS A 172 -1.19 9.18 -9.61
N SER A 173 -1.90 10.27 -9.80
CA SER A 173 -1.34 11.62 -9.91
C SER A 173 -2.35 12.65 -9.44
N ASN A 174 -1.88 13.85 -9.09
CA ASN A 174 -2.73 14.96 -8.66
C ASN A 174 -3.57 14.66 -7.42
N LEU A 175 -3.01 13.94 -6.45
CA LEU A 175 -3.65 13.61 -5.18
C LEU A 175 -2.99 14.41 -4.05
N PRO A 176 -3.67 15.46 -3.53
CA PRO A 176 -3.02 16.43 -2.64
C PRO A 176 -2.70 15.90 -1.25
N ASN A 177 -3.40 14.87 -0.79
CA ASN A 177 -3.31 14.37 0.59
C ASN A 177 -2.66 13.00 0.71
N LEU A 178 -2.30 12.37 -0.40
CA LEU A 178 -1.71 11.03 -0.37
C LEU A 178 -0.33 11.07 0.29
N GLU A 179 -0.18 10.34 1.39
CA GLU A 179 1.05 10.24 2.19
C GLU A 179 1.80 8.94 1.97
N ARG A 180 1.09 7.84 1.75
CA ARG A 180 1.67 6.51 1.59
C ARG A 180 1.00 5.73 0.46
N LEU A 181 1.83 5.18 -0.43
CA LEU A 181 1.41 4.31 -1.53
C LEU A 181 2.23 3.02 -1.50
N GLU A 182 1.54 1.90 -1.41
CA GLU A 182 2.13 0.56 -1.53
C GLU A 182 1.49 -0.21 -2.68
N VAL A 183 2.31 -0.57 -3.67
CA VAL A 183 1.94 -1.41 -4.83
C VAL A 183 2.98 -2.51 -5.05
N VAL A 184 3.44 -3.10 -3.96
CA VAL A 184 4.47 -4.14 -3.93
C VAL A 184 3.95 -5.45 -4.55
N LYS A 185 4.82 -6.19 -5.24
CA LYS A 185 4.48 -7.50 -5.84
C LYS A 185 3.25 -7.44 -6.75
N ASN A 186 3.30 -6.55 -7.71
CA ASN A 186 2.35 -6.46 -8.81
C ASN A 186 3.05 -6.77 -10.14
N LYS A 187 2.45 -6.37 -11.25
CA LYS A 187 2.95 -6.59 -12.60
C LYS A 187 3.16 -5.28 -13.36
N LEU A 188 3.49 -4.21 -12.63
CA LEU A 188 3.77 -2.90 -13.22
C LEU A 188 5.04 -2.98 -14.08
N THR A 189 4.97 -2.40 -15.28
CA THR A 189 6.12 -2.21 -16.18
C THR A 189 6.60 -0.78 -16.22
N GLU A 190 5.77 0.15 -15.78
CA GLU A 190 6.08 1.57 -15.63
C GLU A 190 5.60 2.07 -14.27
N LEU A 191 6.27 3.06 -13.74
CA LEU A 191 5.84 3.84 -12.59
C LEU A 191 5.90 5.31 -12.96
N ASN A 192 4.74 5.87 -13.27
CA ASN A 192 4.58 7.24 -13.71
C ASN A 192 3.70 7.99 -12.71
N LEU A 193 4.33 8.74 -11.82
CA LEU A 193 3.68 9.48 -10.75
C LEU A 193 4.07 10.95 -10.83
N SER A 194 3.08 11.84 -10.68
CA SER A 194 3.31 13.27 -10.68
C SER A 194 2.33 14.00 -9.76
N ASN A 195 2.80 15.14 -9.23
CA ASN A 195 1.98 16.03 -8.40
C ASN A 195 1.29 15.31 -7.23
N LEU A 196 2.11 14.73 -6.37
CA LEU A 196 1.72 14.13 -5.09
C LEU A 196 2.44 14.88 -3.96
N PRO A 197 1.99 16.09 -3.60
CA PRO A 197 2.76 17.00 -2.73
C PRO A 197 2.93 16.51 -1.30
N SER A 198 2.09 15.59 -0.84
CA SER A 198 2.13 15.04 0.52
C SER A 198 2.77 13.66 0.61
N LEU A 199 3.10 13.03 -0.53
CA LEU A 199 3.61 11.66 -0.55
C LEU A 199 4.97 11.59 0.13
N ARG A 200 5.05 10.78 1.21
CA ARG A 200 6.25 10.56 2.02
C ARG A 200 6.87 9.19 1.79
N GLU A 201 6.06 8.18 1.57
CA GLU A 201 6.50 6.81 1.39
C GLU A 201 5.90 6.19 0.12
N LEU A 202 6.78 5.65 -0.72
CA LEU A 202 6.42 4.93 -1.94
C LEU A 202 7.10 3.57 -1.95
N HIS A 203 6.31 2.52 -1.99
CA HIS A 203 6.76 1.13 -2.08
C HIS A 203 6.22 0.50 -3.35
N ALA A 204 7.10 0.26 -4.33
CA ALA A 204 6.78 -0.38 -5.60
C ALA A 204 7.78 -1.48 -5.96
N ASN A 205 8.43 -2.06 -4.96
CA ASN A 205 9.37 -3.15 -5.13
C ASN A 205 8.68 -4.42 -5.64
N SER A 206 9.47 -5.30 -6.25
CA SER A 206 9.01 -6.59 -6.77
C SER A 206 7.91 -6.46 -7.82
N ASN A 207 8.15 -5.60 -8.79
CA ASN A 207 7.39 -5.45 -10.03
C ASN A 207 8.31 -5.77 -11.23
N ALA A 208 7.94 -5.34 -12.41
CA ALA A 208 8.74 -5.43 -13.63
C ALA A 208 8.99 -4.04 -14.26
N ILE A 209 9.17 -3.02 -13.41
CA ILE A 209 9.29 -1.62 -13.83
C ILE A 209 10.57 -1.43 -14.64
N THR A 210 10.41 -0.96 -15.87
CA THR A 210 11.49 -0.52 -16.76
C THR A 210 11.52 0.99 -16.91
N GLU A 211 10.36 1.65 -16.84
CA GLU A 211 10.20 3.09 -16.99
C GLU A 211 9.81 3.72 -15.66
N LEU A 212 10.66 4.63 -15.18
CA LEU A 212 10.47 5.36 -13.94
C LEU A 212 10.33 6.85 -14.22
N ASN A 213 9.17 7.41 -13.91
CA ASN A 213 8.85 8.82 -14.07
C ASN A 213 8.25 9.35 -12.78
N LEU A 214 9.08 9.99 -11.97
CA LEU A 214 8.70 10.56 -10.67
C LEU A 214 8.94 12.07 -10.71
N THR A 215 7.87 12.85 -10.77
CA THR A 215 7.93 14.31 -10.85
C THR A 215 6.99 14.97 -9.84
N GLN A 216 7.41 16.11 -9.30
CA GLN A 216 6.61 16.86 -8.33
C GLN A 216 6.20 16.01 -7.10
N LEU A 217 7.20 15.41 -6.48
CA LEU A 217 7.10 14.64 -5.23
C LEU A 217 7.96 15.33 -4.14
N PRO A 218 7.63 16.56 -3.72
CA PRO A 218 8.52 17.37 -2.88
C PRO A 218 8.65 16.88 -1.44
N ALA A 219 7.77 16.00 -0.98
CA ALA A 219 7.76 15.47 0.39
C ALA A 219 8.28 14.04 0.50
N LEU A 220 8.66 13.39 -0.62
CA LEU A 220 9.04 11.99 -0.61
C LEU A 220 10.32 11.77 0.20
N GLN A 221 10.24 10.93 1.23
CA GLN A 221 11.32 10.60 2.14
C GLN A 221 11.84 9.17 1.95
N ARG A 222 10.97 8.25 1.64
CA ARG A 222 11.30 6.83 1.46
C ARG A 222 10.81 6.32 0.10
N LEU A 223 11.74 5.76 -0.66
CA LEU A 223 11.48 5.19 -1.99
C LEU A 223 12.01 3.77 -2.05
N ASN A 224 11.13 2.81 -2.24
CA ASN A 224 11.44 1.40 -2.29
C ASN A 224 11.11 0.85 -3.68
N LEU A 225 12.16 0.55 -4.46
CA LEU A 225 12.06 0.11 -5.86
C LEU A 225 12.88 -1.17 -6.13
N TYR A 226 13.35 -1.87 -5.10
CA TYR A 226 14.18 -3.05 -5.31
C TYR A 226 13.42 -4.16 -6.08
N GLY A 227 14.16 -5.01 -6.76
CA GLY A 227 13.57 -6.14 -7.47
C GLY A 227 12.71 -5.72 -8.65
N ASN A 228 13.16 -4.74 -9.43
CA ASN A 228 12.56 -4.29 -10.69
C ASN A 228 13.54 -4.44 -11.85
N LEU A 229 13.28 -3.80 -12.97
CA LEU A 229 14.10 -3.82 -14.19
C LEU A 229 14.52 -2.40 -14.60
N ILE A 230 14.77 -1.53 -13.62
CA ILE A 230 15.12 -0.13 -13.83
C ILE A 230 16.58 -0.04 -14.30
N SER A 231 16.81 0.68 -15.41
CA SER A 231 18.15 0.83 -16.00
C SER A 231 18.85 2.15 -15.67
N SER A 232 18.11 3.17 -15.20
CA SER A 232 18.67 4.45 -14.79
C SER A 232 17.85 5.10 -13.68
N PHE A 233 18.52 5.89 -12.85
CA PHE A 233 17.89 6.68 -11.80
C PHE A 233 18.40 8.12 -11.83
N SER A 234 17.51 9.11 -11.97
CA SER A 234 17.88 10.53 -11.98
C SER A 234 16.75 11.44 -11.48
N ALA A 235 15.85 10.93 -10.64
CA ALA A 235 14.70 11.68 -10.16
C ALA A 235 15.09 12.87 -9.29
N GLU A 236 14.34 13.97 -9.42
CA GLU A 236 14.44 15.14 -8.55
C GLU A 236 13.57 14.94 -7.32
N LEU A 237 14.17 14.57 -6.22
CA LEU A 237 13.51 14.23 -4.96
C LEU A 237 14.22 14.94 -3.81
N PRO A 238 13.89 16.23 -3.56
CA PRO A 238 14.67 17.09 -2.67
C PRO A 238 14.64 16.69 -1.20
N THR A 239 13.67 15.88 -0.80
CA THR A 239 13.52 15.42 0.59
C THR A 239 13.80 13.92 0.78
N LEU A 240 14.24 13.23 -0.28
CA LEU A 240 14.51 11.79 -0.20
C LEU A 240 15.65 11.50 0.76
N MET A 241 15.39 10.65 1.73
CA MET A 241 16.36 10.20 2.75
C MET A 241 16.72 8.72 2.60
N PHE A 242 15.78 7.88 2.20
CA PHE A 242 15.94 6.43 2.13
C PHE A 242 15.61 5.92 0.73
N LEU A 243 16.64 5.40 0.04
CA LEU A 243 16.49 4.82 -1.30
C LEU A 243 16.90 3.34 -1.28
N PHE A 244 15.95 2.48 -1.64
CA PHE A 244 16.17 1.03 -1.81
C PHE A 244 15.90 0.67 -3.27
N ILE A 245 16.97 0.57 -4.06
CA ILE A 245 16.93 0.30 -5.51
C ILE A 245 17.87 -0.85 -5.91
N TYR A 246 18.20 -1.71 -4.95
CA TYR A 246 19.00 -2.90 -5.20
C TYR A 246 18.25 -3.92 -6.07
N GLU A 247 18.98 -4.85 -6.66
CA GLU A 247 18.42 -5.88 -7.54
C GLU A 247 17.58 -5.27 -8.69
N ASN A 248 18.17 -4.34 -9.39
CA ASN A 248 17.68 -3.79 -10.65
C ASN A 248 18.73 -4.05 -11.75
N VAL A 249 18.65 -3.32 -12.85
CA VAL A 249 19.63 -3.39 -13.95
C VAL A 249 20.27 -2.03 -14.22
N LEU A 250 20.48 -1.24 -13.18
CA LEU A 250 21.01 0.11 -13.28
C LEU A 250 22.39 0.12 -13.93
N THR A 251 22.55 0.95 -14.95
CA THR A 251 23.83 1.30 -15.56
C THR A 251 24.25 2.72 -15.23
N LYS A 252 23.31 3.56 -14.81
CA LYS A 252 23.52 4.95 -14.41
C LYS A 252 22.65 5.31 -13.22
N ALA A 253 23.20 6.07 -12.30
CA ALA A 253 22.47 6.65 -11.18
C ALA A 253 23.03 8.05 -10.88
N ASP A 254 22.16 9.05 -10.86
CA ASP A 254 22.47 10.43 -10.54
C ASP A 254 21.78 10.84 -9.24
N PHE A 255 22.57 11.16 -8.22
CA PHE A 255 22.07 11.57 -6.89
C PHE A 255 22.22 13.07 -6.64
N SER A 256 22.57 13.86 -7.66
CA SER A 256 22.74 15.31 -7.53
C SER A 256 21.45 16.05 -7.17
N LYS A 257 20.31 15.42 -7.42
CA LYS A 257 18.96 15.96 -7.14
C LYS A 257 18.28 15.31 -5.94
N THR A 258 19.05 14.54 -5.15
CA THR A 258 18.58 13.94 -3.89
C THR A 258 19.52 14.34 -2.74
N PRO A 259 19.60 15.65 -2.41
CA PRO A 259 20.64 16.17 -1.52
C PRO A 259 20.52 15.69 -0.06
N LEU A 260 19.35 15.24 0.38
CA LEU A 260 19.13 14.77 1.76
C LEU A 260 19.31 13.26 1.93
N LEU A 261 19.85 12.57 0.90
CA LEU A 261 20.01 11.12 0.95
C LEU A 261 20.89 10.72 2.13
N LEU A 262 20.32 9.88 3.00
CA LEU A 262 20.91 9.37 4.23
C LEU A 262 21.33 7.90 4.08
N GLU A 263 20.46 7.09 3.49
CA GLU A 263 20.70 5.67 3.26
C GLU A 263 20.40 5.31 1.80
N CYS A 264 21.35 4.61 1.17
CA CYS A 264 21.22 4.12 -0.19
C CYS A 264 21.59 2.64 -0.25
N MET A 265 20.64 1.82 -0.66
CA MET A 265 20.88 0.40 -0.96
C MET A 265 20.72 0.18 -2.45
N ILE A 266 21.84 -0.07 -3.13
CA ILE A 266 21.96 -0.09 -4.60
C ILE A 266 22.73 -1.31 -5.12
N GLY A 267 22.91 -2.31 -4.28
CA GLY A 267 23.57 -3.56 -4.64
C GLY A 267 22.84 -4.33 -5.75
N GLY A 268 23.54 -5.29 -6.35
CA GLY A 268 22.95 -6.15 -7.39
C GLY A 268 22.50 -5.39 -8.64
N ASN A 269 23.32 -4.47 -9.13
CA ASN A 269 23.12 -3.69 -10.34
C ASN A 269 24.31 -3.80 -11.31
N ASN A 270 24.30 -3.04 -12.40
CA ASN A 270 25.34 -3.02 -13.44
C ASN A 270 26.03 -1.64 -13.54
N LEU A 271 26.17 -0.96 -12.42
CA LEU A 271 26.80 0.36 -12.35
C LEU A 271 28.28 0.28 -12.60
N LYS A 272 28.84 1.27 -13.32
CA LYS A 272 30.28 1.47 -13.52
C LYS A 272 30.87 2.47 -12.54
N GLU A 273 30.06 3.41 -12.08
CA GLU A 273 30.44 4.44 -11.12
C GLU A 273 29.29 4.79 -10.20
N LEU A 274 29.62 5.23 -9.00
CA LEU A 274 28.72 5.84 -8.03
C LEU A 274 29.34 7.14 -7.56
N ASP A 275 28.59 8.23 -7.65
CA ASP A 275 29.01 9.57 -7.25
C ASP A 275 28.05 10.14 -6.20
N PHE A 276 28.53 10.22 -4.96
CA PHE A 276 27.80 10.81 -3.83
C PHE A 276 28.42 12.15 -3.38
N SER A 277 29.16 12.82 -4.26
CA SER A 277 29.87 14.06 -3.92
C SER A 277 28.93 15.21 -3.50
N THR A 278 27.66 15.15 -3.91
CA THR A 278 26.64 16.14 -3.52
C THR A 278 25.76 15.70 -2.36
N ASN A 279 25.99 14.51 -1.82
CA ASN A 279 25.15 13.89 -0.79
C ASN A 279 25.83 13.99 0.58
N SER A 280 25.84 15.21 1.12
CA SER A 280 26.53 15.55 2.38
C SER A 280 25.87 15.00 3.65
N HIS A 281 24.80 14.20 3.52
CA HIS A 281 24.12 13.53 4.63
C HIS A 281 24.22 12.01 4.56
N LEU A 282 24.90 11.47 3.53
CA LEU A 282 24.98 10.02 3.33
C LEU A 282 25.72 9.35 4.49
N ARG A 283 25.03 8.39 5.12
CA ARG A 283 25.53 7.65 6.29
C ARG A 283 25.64 6.16 6.03
N THR A 284 24.67 5.59 5.34
CA THR A 284 24.63 4.15 5.06
C THR A 284 24.61 3.91 3.56
N LEU A 285 25.55 3.13 3.08
CA LEU A 285 25.67 2.72 1.68
C LEU A 285 25.87 1.21 1.58
N GLU A 286 24.93 0.53 0.92
CA GLU A 286 25.09 -0.85 0.46
C GLU A 286 25.15 -0.84 -1.08
N ALA A 287 26.30 -1.21 -1.62
CA ALA A 287 26.53 -1.22 -3.07
C ALA A 287 27.25 -2.50 -3.53
N THR A 288 27.02 -3.61 -2.84
CA THR A 288 27.62 -4.92 -3.18
C THR A 288 27.10 -5.44 -4.52
N ASN A 289 27.79 -6.42 -5.10
CA ASN A 289 27.33 -7.11 -6.31
C ASN A 289 27.04 -6.19 -7.50
N ASN A 290 27.91 -5.19 -7.71
CA ASN A 290 27.98 -4.40 -8.93
C ASN A 290 29.29 -4.77 -9.66
N PRO A 291 29.30 -5.86 -10.45
CA PRO A 291 30.53 -6.45 -10.98
C PRO A 291 31.31 -5.52 -11.93
N LEU A 292 30.65 -4.51 -12.48
CA LEU A 292 31.23 -3.52 -13.39
C LEU A 292 31.68 -2.23 -12.68
N LEU A 293 31.42 -2.09 -11.38
CA LEU A 293 31.70 -0.88 -10.62
C LEU A 293 33.20 -0.68 -10.46
N GLU A 294 33.71 0.42 -11.03
CA GLU A 294 35.14 0.78 -11.02
C GLU A 294 35.46 1.86 -9.99
N THR A 295 34.52 2.80 -9.77
CA THR A 295 34.75 3.96 -8.89
C THR A 295 33.57 4.27 -8.01
N ILE A 296 33.85 4.63 -6.75
CA ILE A 296 32.87 5.19 -5.81
C ILE A 296 33.45 6.51 -5.28
N ASN A 297 32.70 7.59 -5.41
CA ASN A 297 33.05 8.89 -4.85
C ASN A 297 32.18 9.20 -3.63
N LEU A 298 32.78 9.14 -2.44
CA LEU A 298 32.19 9.49 -1.15
C LEU A 298 32.67 10.84 -0.62
N LYS A 299 33.51 11.56 -1.41
CA LYS A 299 34.05 12.85 -1.01
C LYS A 299 32.99 13.94 -1.09
N ASN A 300 32.24 14.13 0.00
CA ASN A 300 31.09 15.01 0.12
C ASN A 300 31.15 16.00 1.29
N ASP A 301 32.33 16.13 1.90
CA ASP A 301 32.60 16.99 3.06
C ASP A 301 31.78 16.62 4.31
N TYR A 302 31.39 15.36 4.43
CA TYR A 302 30.62 14.84 5.57
C TYR A 302 31.04 13.41 5.92
N PHE A 303 31.18 13.14 7.21
CA PHE A 303 31.38 11.80 7.74
C PHE A 303 30.69 11.64 9.10
N ASP A 304 29.88 10.61 9.21
CA ASP A 304 29.27 10.18 10.45
C ASP A 304 30.10 9.04 11.06
N GLU A 305 30.44 9.13 12.36
CA GLU A 305 31.18 8.08 13.06
C GLU A 305 30.41 6.74 13.09
N GLU A 306 29.08 6.78 12.94
CA GLU A 306 28.21 5.62 12.82
C GLU A 306 27.97 5.19 11.37
N ALA A 307 28.74 5.70 10.41
CA ALA A 307 28.60 5.36 9.00
C ALA A 307 28.80 3.85 8.76
N GLU A 308 27.92 3.28 7.94
CA GLU A 308 27.97 1.88 7.54
C GLU A 308 28.13 1.79 6.02
N TYR A 309 29.29 1.29 5.58
CA TYR A 309 29.60 1.11 4.16
C TYR A 309 29.83 -0.39 3.86
N ASP A 310 28.95 -0.97 3.04
CA ASP A 310 29.11 -2.30 2.47
C ASP A 310 29.24 -2.17 0.94
N ILE A 311 30.49 -2.03 0.47
CA ILE A 311 30.80 -1.56 -0.88
C ILE A 311 31.83 -2.43 -1.62
N ILE A 312 32.23 -3.58 -1.09
CA ILE A 312 33.30 -4.40 -1.71
C ILE A 312 32.75 -5.71 -2.26
N SER A 313 32.00 -6.46 -1.50
CA SER A 313 31.60 -7.82 -1.86
C SER A 313 30.92 -7.85 -3.24
N GLY A 314 31.45 -8.68 -4.14
CA GLY A 314 30.94 -8.79 -5.51
C GLY A 314 31.28 -7.64 -6.46
N ASN A 315 32.09 -6.67 -6.02
CA ASN A 315 32.54 -5.54 -6.84
C ASN A 315 33.97 -5.80 -7.40
N LYS A 316 34.08 -6.79 -8.27
CA LYS A 316 35.35 -7.28 -8.79
C LYS A 316 36.19 -6.26 -9.60
N ALA A 317 35.50 -5.27 -10.20
CA ALA A 317 36.15 -4.25 -11.01
C ALA A 317 36.52 -3.00 -10.20
N LEU A 318 36.19 -2.92 -8.92
CA LEU A 318 36.42 -1.74 -8.09
C LEU A 318 37.91 -1.42 -7.95
N LYS A 319 38.28 -0.21 -8.34
CA LYS A 319 39.67 0.27 -8.37
C LYS A 319 39.91 1.47 -7.48
N THR A 320 38.91 2.34 -7.34
CA THR A 320 39.03 3.64 -6.70
C THR A 320 37.86 3.95 -5.80
N ILE A 321 38.14 4.30 -4.57
CA ILE A 321 37.16 4.87 -3.63
C ILE A 321 37.71 6.23 -3.20
N LYS A 322 37.02 7.30 -3.58
CA LYS A 322 37.35 8.66 -3.14
C LYS A 322 36.63 8.97 -1.85
N VAL A 323 37.35 9.46 -0.87
CA VAL A 323 36.85 9.74 0.47
C VAL A 323 37.32 11.09 0.97
N ASP A 324 36.67 11.63 1.98
CA ASP A 324 37.18 12.77 2.73
C ASP A 324 38.37 12.35 3.62
N ALA A 325 39.31 13.26 3.81
CA ALA A 325 40.48 13.01 4.65
C ALA A 325 40.09 12.80 6.12
N GLY A 326 40.86 11.98 6.83
CA GLY A 326 40.68 11.78 8.27
C GLY A 326 39.87 10.51 8.60
N ALA A 327 38.80 10.64 9.34
CA ALA A 327 38.03 9.49 9.89
C ALA A 327 37.43 8.60 8.81
N GLU A 328 36.90 9.17 7.74
CA GLU A 328 36.34 8.40 6.62
C GLU A 328 37.41 7.61 5.88
N GLU A 329 38.56 8.26 5.59
CA GLU A 329 39.71 7.60 4.98
C GLU A 329 40.20 6.43 5.85
N ALA A 330 40.27 6.64 7.16
CA ALA A 330 40.66 5.61 8.11
C ALA A 330 39.70 4.43 8.14
N LEU A 331 38.38 4.70 8.11
CA LEU A 331 37.35 3.66 8.04
C LEU A 331 37.49 2.82 6.77
N VAL A 332 37.59 3.45 5.62
CA VAL A 332 37.66 2.76 4.33
C VAL A 332 38.94 1.92 4.25
N LYS A 333 40.10 2.43 4.70
CA LYS A 333 41.34 1.66 4.79
C LYS A 333 41.22 0.44 5.71
N LYS A 334 40.56 0.58 6.86
CA LYS A 334 40.33 -0.52 7.79
C LYS A 334 39.47 -1.62 7.18
N LEU A 335 38.44 -1.25 6.41
CA LEU A 335 37.55 -2.20 5.77
C LEU A 335 38.18 -2.92 4.59
N TYR A 336 39.14 -2.30 3.89
CA TYR A 336 39.62 -2.75 2.58
C TYR A 336 41.16 -2.92 2.46
N GLY A 337 41.88 -2.59 3.49
CA GLY A 337 43.33 -2.80 3.56
C GLY A 337 44.13 -1.96 2.59
#